data_8f96d779528764e3f771ade2c7ad6475
#
_entry.id   8f96d779528764e3f771ade2c7ad6475
#
_cell.length_a   1.000
_cell.length_b   1.000
_cell.length_c   1.000
_cell.angle_alpha   90.00
_cell.angle_beta   90.00
_cell.angle_gamma   90.00
#
_symmetry.space_group_name_H-M   'P 1'
#
loop_
_entity.id
_entity.type
_entity.pdbx_description
1 polymer ?
#
loop_
_entity_poly.entity_id
_entity_poly.type
_entity_poly.pdbx_seq_one_letter_code
_entity_poly.pdbx_strand_id
1 'polypeptide(L)'
;ATSNSNNPINLKPNGTGHVVIGNAGATGKLTSNGAYDLILSTNSGTNSSTIAITDAANGSISFIPNGTGEIVIGSGAAAGAITSSGAHDLVLDTNAGSSSGSITITDAANGDITLACNGTGDIECSSDVKTSTTKKVHQKGAFLQSSTHQALFMGA
;
A
#
# COMPACT_ATOMS: atom_id res chain seq x y z
N ALA A 1 -3.58 2.02 38.65
CA ALA A 1 -5.02 1.75 38.63
C ALA A 1 -5.21 0.29 38.98
N THR A 2 -5.82 0.00 40.09
CA THR A 2 -6.12 -1.33 40.59
C THR A 2 -7.62 -1.41 40.83
N SER A 3 -8.40 -1.60 39.82
CA SER A 3 -9.79 -1.96 40.04
C SER A 3 -10.27 -2.89 38.96
N ASN A 4 -11.11 -3.83 39.34
CA ASN A 4 -11.81 -4.76 38.45
C ASN A 4 -12.90 -4.06 37.62
N SER A 5 -12.78 -2.76 37.37
CA SER A 5 -13.70 -2.00 36.53
C SER A 5 -13.01 -1.58 35.24
N ASN A 6 -13.76 -1.59 34.15
CA ASN A 6 -13.33 -1.19 32.79
C ASN A 6 -13.09 0.33 32.68
N ASN A 7 -12.40 0.93 33.65
CA ASN A 7 -12.12 2.34 33.65
C ASN A 7 -10.90 2.67 32.78
N PRO A 8 -10.99 3.67 31.90
CA PRO A 8 -9.86 4.09 31.09
C PRO A 8 -8.78 4.78 31.94
N ILE A 9 -7.53 4.64 31.54
CA ILE A 9 -6.44 5.49 32.02
C ILE A 9 -6.39 6.73 31.15
N ASN A 10 -6.77 7.87 31.71
CA ASN A 10 -6.74 9.15 30.99
C ASN A 10 -5.39 9.85 31.22
N LEU A 11 -4.58 9.95 30.18
CA LEU A 11 -3.36 10.74 30.17
C LEU A 11 -3.67 12.09 29.54
N LYS A 12 -3.77 13.15 30.35
CA LYS A 12 -4.13 14.49 29.89
C LYS A 12 -2.96 15.45 30.12
N PRO A 13 -2.10 15.70 29.11
CA PRO A 13 -1.08 16.73 29.23
C PRO A 13 -1.72 18.10 29.44
N ASN A 14 -1.03 18.97 30.17
CA ASN A 14 -1.48 20.35 30.37
C ASN A 14 -1.10 21.22 29.15
N GLY A 15 -2.06 21.95 28.61
CA GLY A 15 -1.86 22.83 27.45
C GLY A 15 -1.37 22.08 26.21
N THR A 16 -0.24 22.48 25.67
CA THR A 16 0.38 21.92 24.44
C THR A 16 1.35 20.76 24.71
N GLY A 17 1.36 20.23 25.94
CA GLY A 17 2.22 19.08 26.30
C GLY A 17 1.84 17.80 25.55
N HIS A 18 2.75 16.83 25.56
CA HIS A 18 2.56 15.52 24.94
C HIS A 18 2.70 14.39 25.95
N VAL A 19 2.19 13.20 25.61
CA VAL A 19 2.56 11.95 26.27
C VAL A 19 3.80 11.40 25.57
N VAL A 20 4.91 11.33 26.31
CA VAL A 20 6.18 10.79 25.81
C VAL A 20 6.33 9.35 26.30
N ILE A 21 6.57 8.43 25.36
CA ILE A 21 6.82 7.01 25.65
C ILE A 21 8.29 6.72 25.33
N GLY A 22 9.05 6.36 26.36
CA GLY A 22 10.48 6.14 26.27
C GLY A 22 11.28 7.30 26.87
N ASN A 23 12.61 7.23 26.76
CA ASN A 23 13.54 8.28 27.15
C ASN A 23 14.72 8.37 26.17
N ALA A 24 15.57 9.39 26.34
CA ALA A 24 16.78 9.52 25.55
C ALA A 24 17.70 8.28 25.79
N GLY A 25 17.95 7.51 24.74
CA GLY A 25 18.83 6.33 24.79
C GLY A 25 18.12 4.99 24.98
N ALA A 26 16.77 4.97 25.07
CA ALA A 26 15.99 3.73 25.11
C ALA A 26 14.76 3.80 24.21
N THR A 27 14.41 2.68 23.56
CA THR A 27 13.23 2.58 22.71
C THR A 27 11.96 2.68 23.55
N GLY A 28 11.09 3.65 23.24
CA GLY A 28 9.73 3.69 23.75
C GLY A 28 8.87 2.59 23.10
N LYS A 29 8.00 1.95 23.88
CA LYS A 29 7.13 0.89 23.39
C LYS A 29 5.70 1.09 23.89
N LEU A 30 4.73 1.00 22.98
CA LEU A 30 3.31 0.90 23.28
C LEU A 30 2.83 -0.46 22.80
N THR A 31 2.21 -1.25 23.67
CA THR A 31 1.76 -2.61 23.34
C THR A 31 0.45 -2.92 24.06
N SER A 32 -0.43 -3.67 23.42
CA SER A 32 -1.54 -4.34 24.09
C SER A 32 -1.01 -5.48 24.98
N ASN A 33 -1.81 -5.91 25.94
CA ASN A 33 -1.49 -7.05 26.79
C ASN A 33 -2.48 -8.18 26.51
N GLY A 34 -1.95 -9.38 26.21
CA GLY A 34 -2.75 -10.54 25.85
C GLY A 34 -3.18 -10.51 24.37
N ALA A 35 -4.16 -11.35 24.03
CA ALA A 35 -4.68 -11.55 22.66
C ALA A 35 -5.67 -10.44 22.28
N TYR A 36 -5.19 -9.18 22.20
CA TYR A 36 -6.00 -8.02 21.86
C TYR A 36 -5.25 -7.12 20.89
N ASP A 37 -5.99 -6.52 19.96
CA ASP A 37 -5.48 -5.56 19.02
C ASP A 37 -4.98 -4.27 19.70
N LEU A 38 -4.03 -3.58 19.07
CA LEU A 38 -3.66 -2.21 19.42
C LEU A 38 -4.25 -1.25 18.39
N ILE A 39 -5.12 -0.37 18.85
CA ILE A 39 -5.80 0.61 17.97
C ILE A 39 -5.41 2.02 18.38
N LEU A 40 -4.95 2.81 17.41
CA LEU A 40 -4.75 4.26 17.51
C LEU A 40 -5.84 4.95 16.70
N SER A 41 -6.63 5.78 17.34
CA SER A 41 -7.74 6.47 16.66
C SER A 41 -7.91 7.90 17.19
N THR A 42 -8.61 8.72 16.42
CA THR A 42 -9.04 10.05 16.83
C THR A 42 -10.53 10.05 17.16
N ASN A 43 -10.98 10.97 17.98
CA ASN A 43 -12.40 11.25 18.25
C ASN A 43 -13.27 10.01 18.57
N SER A 44 -12.70 9.03 19.29
CA SER A 44 -13.41 7.82 19.76
C SER A 44 -14.25 7.11 18.68
N GLY A 45 -13.75 7.06 17.46
CA GLY A 45 -14.38 6.35 16.34
C GLY A 45 -15.40 7.15 15.53
N THR A 46 -15.74 8.39 15.94
CA THR A 46 -16.64 9.26 15.17
C THR A 46 -15.82 10.13 14.22
N ASN A 47 -16.03 10.02 12.91
CA ASN A 47 -15.23 10.71 11.88
C ASN A 47 -13.71 10.50 12.11
N SER A 48 -13.34 9.28 12.43
CA SER A 48 -12.01 8.93 12.93
C SER A 48 -11.26 8.09 11.93
N SER A 49 -10.03 8.49 11.61
CA SER A 49 -9.07 7.58 10.97
C SER A 49 -8.42 6.70 12.03
N THR A 50 -8.07 5.48 11.67
CA THR A 50 -7.47 4.53 12.60
C THR A 50 -6.20 3.89 12.03
N ILE A 51 -5.28 3.51 12.95
CA ILE A 51 -4.23 2.53 12.70
C ILE A 51 -4.51 1.38 13.65
N ALA A 52 -4.73 0.18 13.11
CA ALA A 52 -4.99 -1.02 13.89
C ALA A 52 -3.89 -2.05 13.64
N ILE A 53 -3.32 -2.60 14.72
CA ILE A 53 -2.36 -3.70 14.70
C ILE A 53 -3.07 -4.89 15.29
N THR A 54 -3.39 -5.88 14.44
CA THR A 54 -4.18 -7.06 14.81
C THR A 54 -3.32 -8.13 15.46
N ASP A 55 -3.71 -8.60 16.62
CA ASP A 55 -3.08 -9.73 17.30
C ASP A 55 -3.63 -11.06 16.76
N ALA A 56 -2.92 -11.65 15.81
CA ALA A 56 -3.23 -12.95 15.21
C ALA A 56 -1.97 -13.58 14.60
N ALA A 57 -1.99 -14.87 14.31
CA ALA A 57 -0.87 -15.57 13.64
C ALA A 57 -0.50 -14.94 12.30
N ASN A 58 -1.47 -14.40 11.56
CA ASN A 58 -1.31 -13.63 10.33
C ASN A 58 -1.97 -12.25 10.47
N GLY A 59 -1.69 -11.57 11.58
CA GLY A 59 -2.23 -10.27 11.89
C GLY A 59 -1.77 -9.19 10.89
N SER A 60 -2.67 -8.29 10.57
CA SER A 60 -2.41 -7.17 9.67
C SER A 60 -2.12 -5.88 10.43
N ILE A 61 -1.46 -4.94 9.74
CA ILE A 61 -1.44 -3.53 10.12
C ILE A 61 -2.35 -2.79 9.14
N SER A 62 -3.46 -2.24 9.66
CA SER A 62 -4.46 -1.55 8.86
C SER A 62 -4.36 -0.04 9.04
N PHE A 63 -4.26 0.70 7.95
CA PHE A 63 -4.39 2.15 7.91
C PHE A 63 -5.75 2.48 7.31
N ILE A 64 -6.65 3.02 8.10
CA ILE A 64 -8.06 3.24 7.70
C ILE A 64 -8.36 4.74 7.76
N PRO A 65 -8.16 5.50 6.66
CA PRO A 65 -8.61 6.88 6.59
C PRO A 65 -10.14 6.98 6.69
N ASN A 66 -10.63 8.07 7.23
CA ASN A 66 -12.07 8.33 7.29
C ASN A 66 -12.55 9.01 6.00
N GLY A 67 -13.67 8.54 5.46
CA GLY A 67 -14.32 9.11 4.28
C GLY A 67 -13.41 9.15 3.06
N THR A 68 -13.14 10.33 2.52
CA THR A 68 -12.24 10.56 1.37
C THR A 68 -10.78 10.82 1.76
N GLY A 69 -10.41 10.51 3.00
CA GLY A 69 -9.02 10.65 3.47
C GLY A 69 -8.06 9.73 2.72
N GLU A 70 -6.77 10.07 2.73
CA GLU A 70 -5.71 9.38 2.00
C GLU A 70 -4.60 8.89 2.93
N ILE A 71 -3.84 7.89 2.48
CA ILE A 71 -2.53 7.53 3.04
C ILE A 71 -1.47 8.18 2.17
N VAL A 72 -0.78 9.19 2.71
CA VAL A 72 0.26 9.93 1.99
C VAL A 72 1.62 9.33 2.30
N ILE A 73 2.35 8.90 1.26
CA ILE A 73 3.69 8.34 1.37
C ILE A 73 4.71 9.35 0.83
N GLY A 74 5.63 9.76 1.67
CA GLY A 74 6.64 10.77 1.37
C GLY A 74 6.27 12.16 1.91
N SER A 75 7.19 13.11 1.80
CA SER A 75 6.98 14.50 2.21
C SER A 75 7.82 15.47 1.37
N GLY A 76 7.22 16.63 1.02
CA GLY A 76 7.92 17.70 0.30
C GLY A 76 8.47 17.24 -1.05
N ALA A 77 9.75 17.52 -1.32
CA ALA A 77 10.42 17.22 -2.58
C ALA A 77 11.05 15.81 -2.63
N ALA A 78 10.94 15.03 -1.56
CA ALA A 78 11.50 13.68 -1.50
C ALA A 78 10.49 12.64 -2.00
N ALA A 79 10.97 11.64 -2.73
CA ALA A 79 10.15 10.52 -3.15
C ALA A 79 9.76 9.65 -1.94
N GLY A 80 8.47 9.32 -1.82
CA GLY A 80 8.01 8.27 -0.94
C GLY A 80 8.22 6.89 -1.56
N ALA A 81 8.40 5.87 -0.75
CA ALA A 81 8.56 4.49 -1.23
C ALA A 81 7.67 3.53 -0.45
N ILE A 82 7.13 2.55 -1.17
CA ILE A 82 6.49 1.35 -0.62
C ILE A 82 7.31 0.18 -1.11
N THR A 83 7.81 -0.65 -0.21
CA THR A 83 8.64 -1.81 -0.56
C THR A 83 8.24 -3.02 0.28
N SER A 84 8.30 -4.20 -0.32
CA SER A 84 8.28 -5.46 0.43
C SER A 84 9.61 -5.68 1.12
N SER A 85 9.63 -6.50 2.15
CA SER A 85 10.85 -6.89 2.86
C SER A 85 11.13 -8.38 2.63
N GLY A 86 12.37 -8.73 2.36
CA GLY A 86 12.76 -10.10 2.05
C GLY A 86 12.34 -10.53 0.64
N ALA A 87 12.36 -11.84 0.40
CA ALA A 87 12.05 -12.47 -0.89
C ALA A 87 10.52 -12.59 -1.10
N HIS A 88 9.83 -11.47 -1.18
CA HIS A 88 8.39 -11.41 -1.35
C HIS A 88 7.99 -10.36 -2.38
N ASP A 89 7.01 -10.70 -3.20
CA ASP A 89 6.43 -9.77 -4.16
C ASP A 89 5.70 -8.60 -3.47
N LEU A 90 5.63 -7.46 -4.13
CA LEU A 90 4.73 -6.37 -3.76
C LEU A 90 3.49 -6.41 -4.64
N VAL A 91 2.33 -6.60 -4.03
CA VAL A 91 1.04 -6.64 -4.72
C VAL A 91 0.20 -5.42 -4.31
N LEU A 92 -0.36 -4.72 -5.31
CA LEU A 92 -1.34 -3.66 -5.14
C LEU A 92 -2.65 -4.12 -5.78
N ASP A 93 -3.70 -4.25 -4.99
CA ASP A 93 -5.02 -4.68 -5.45
C ASP A 93 -6.13 -3.90 -4.75
N THR A 94 -7.36 -4.20 -5.09
CA THR A 94 -8.55 -3.67 -4.42
C THR A 94 -9.40 -4.83 -3.90
N ASN A 95 -10.25 -4.56 -2.90
CA ASN A 95 -11.21 -5.53 -2.37
C ASN A 95 -10.57 -6.88 -1.98
N ALA A 96 -9.36 -6.84 -1.38
CA ALA A 96 -8.59 -8.01 -0.97
C ALA A 96 -8.45 -9.08 -2.09
N GLY A 97 -8.22 -8.63 -3.33
CA GLY A 97 -8.06 -9.49 -4.51
C GLY A 97 -9.37 -10.06 -5.07
N SER A 98 -10.52 -9.76 -4.45
CA SER A 98 -11.81 -10.27 -4.91
C SER A 98 -12.40 -9.40 -6.01
N SER A 99 -12.58 -9.94 -7.21
CA SER A 99 -13.08 -9.19 -8.39
C SER A 99 -12.26 -7.93 -8.71
N SER A 100 -10.95 -8.00 -8.58
CA SER A 100 -10.02 -6.88 -8.68
C SER A 100 -8.91 -7.19 -9.69
N GLY A 101 -8.49 -6.18 -10.45
CA GLY A 101 -7.19 -6.22 -11.10
C GLY A 101 -6.08 -6.00 -10.09
N SER A 102 -4.84 -6.29 -10.48
CA SER A 102 -3.68 -6.09 -9.61
C SER A 102 -2.47 -5.55 -10.36
N ILE A 103 -1.56 -4.93 -9.59
CA ILE A 103 -0.19 -4.64 -10.00
C ILE A 103 0.69 -5.49 -9.09
N THR A 104 1.51 -6.36 -9.67
CA THR A 104 2.47 -7.19 -8.93
C THR A 104 3.88 -6.85 -9.37
N ILE A 105 4.76 -6.53 -8.42
CA ILE A 105 6.19 -6.35 -8.63
C ILE A 105 6.88 -7.59 -8.04
N THR A 106 7.39 -8.46 -8.91
CA THR A 106 7.96 -9.75 -8.53
C THR A 106 9.38 -9.60 -7.98
N ASP A 107 9.64 -10.14 -6.80
CA ASP A 107 10.98 -10.21 -6.22
C ASP A 107 11.76 -11.40 -6.81
N ALA A 108 12.56 -11.13 -7.84
CA ALA A 108 13.45 -12.10 -8.49
C ALA A 108 14.58 -11.38 -9.24
N ALA A 109 15.65 -12.10 -9.58
CA ALA A 109 16.79 -11.55 -10.35
C ALA A 109 16.37 -10.93 -11.69
N ASN A 110 15.31 -11.45 -12.32
CA ASN A 110 14.68 -10.92 -13.54
C ASN A 110 13.17 -10.79 -13.31
N GLY A 111 12.79 -10.21 -12.17
CA GLY A 111 11.39 -10.06 -11.78
C GLY A 111 10.60 -9.15 -12.72
N ASP A 112 9.37 -9.51 -12.99
CA ASP A 112 8.46 -8.77 -13.84
C ASP A 112 7.61 -7.78 -13.04
N ILE A 113 7.09 -6.76 -13.72
CA ILE A 113 5.95 -5.96 -13.27
C ILE A 113 4.73 -6.44 -14.06
N THR A 114 3.80 -7.09 -13.37
CA THR A 114 2.58 -7.61 -13.97
C THR A 114 1.42 -6.66 -13.71
N LEU A 115 0.71 -6.26 -14.75
CA LEU A 115 -0.57 -5.56 -14.69
C LEU A 115 -1.65 -6.57 -15.10
N ALA A 116 -2.46 -7.01 -14.17
CA ALA A 116 -3.51 -8.00 -14.40
C ALA A 116 -4.89 -7.36 -14.26
N CYS A 117 -5.71 -7.43 -15.31
CA CYS A 117 -7.10 -7.01 -15.28
C CYS A 117 -7.98 -8.15 -14.77
N ASN A 118 -9.12 -7.83 -14.20
CA ASN A 118 -10.13 -8.81 -13.82
C ASN A 118 -11.12 -9.02 -14.97
N GLY A 119 -11.41 -10.28 -15.29
CA GLY A 119 -12.41 -10.65 -16.28
C GLY A 119 -12.12 -10.07 -17.68
N THR A 120 -13.03 -9.27 -18.20
CA THR A 120 -12.91 -8.60 -19.50
C THR A 120 -12.35 -7.19 -19.43
N GLY A 121 -11.79 -6.79 -18.30
CA GLY A 121 -11.17 -5.47 -18.14
C GLY A 121 -9.92 -5.31 -19.00
N ASP A 122 -9.58 -4.08 -19.35
CA ASP A 122 -8.42 -3.71 -20.14
C ASP A 122 -7.43 -2.84 -19.36
N ILE A 123 -6.19 -2.76 -19.82
CA ILE A 123 -5.22 -1.76 -19.41
C ILE A 123 -5.33 -0.59 -20.38
N GLU A 124 -5.97 0.50 -19.93
CA GLU A 124 -6.14 1.70 -20.72
C GLU A 124 -4.98 2.67 -20.50
N CYS A 125 -4.30 3.06 -21.56
CA CYS A 125 -3.27 4.09 -21.56
C CYS A 125 -3.80 5.33 -22.27
N SER A 126 -4.04 6.41 -21.54
CA SER A 126 -4.55 7.68 -22.10
C SER A 126 -3.48 8.50 -22.84
N SER A 127 -2.25 8.02 -22.87
CA SER A 127 -1.10 8.61 -23.57
C SER A 127 -0.25 7.51 -24.20
N ASP A 128 0.78 7.91 -24.97
CA ASP A 128 1.68 6.98 -25.63
C ASP A 128 2.36 6.01 -24.66
N VAL A 129 2.42 4.73 -25.05
CA VAL A 129 3.28 3.74 -24.40
C VAL A 129 4.66 3.78 -25.05
N LYS A 130 5.67 4.25 -24.32
CA LYS A 130 7.05 4.33 -24.80
C LYS A 130 7.87 3.15 -24.30
N THR A 131 8.53 2.45 -25.20
CA THR A 131 9.58 1.50 -24.88
C THR A 131 10.95 2.16 -25.05
N SER A 132 11.99 1.61 -24.37
CA SER A 132 13.37 2.05 -24.67
C SER A 132 13.73 1.71 -26.10
N THR A 133 14.76 2.39 -26.65
CA THR A 133 15.19 2.22 -28.05
C THR A 133 15.58 0.79 -28.42
N THR A 134 15.92 -0.03 -27.43
CA THR A 134 16.33 -1.44 -27.62
C THR A 134 15.24 -2.46 -27.24
N LYS A 135 14.08 -2.01 -26.74
CA LYS A 135 12.96 -2.87 -26.30
C LYS A 135 11.74 -2.68 -27.20
N LYS A 136 10.91 -3.68 -27.27
CA LYS A 136 9.76 -3.74 -28.17
C LYS A 136 8.51 -4.19 -27.40
N VAL A 137 7.35 -3.77 -27.88
CA VAL A 137 6.06 -4.30 -27.40
C VAL A 137 5.79 -5.59 -28.16
N HIS A 138 5.45 -6.66 -27.43
CA HIS A 138 5.11 -7.96 -28.00
C HIS A 138 3.66 -8.32 -27.66
N GLN A 139 2.96 -8.92 -28.62
CA GLN A 139 1.66 -9.53 -28.42
C GLN A 139 1.78 -11.04 -28.63
N LYS A 140 1.57 -11.86 -27.58
CA LYS A 140 1.72 -13.34 -27.67
C LYS A 140 3.05 -13.78 -28.31
N GLY A 141 4.14 -13.07 -27.95
CA GLY A 141 5.46 -13.33 -28.54
C GLY A 141 5.72 -12.71 -29.92
N ALA A 142 4.71 -12.16 -30.57
CA ALA A 142 4.87 -11.45 -31.84
C ALA A 142 5.13 -9.96 -31.61
N PHE A 143 5.96 -9.37 -32.47
CA PHE A 143 6.23 -7.94 -32.46
C PHE A 143 5.02 -7.16 -32.97
N LEU A 144 4.54 -6.14 -32.23
CA LEU A 144 3.53 -5.22 -32.71
C LEU A 144 4.17 -4.19 -33.63
N GLN A 145 3.83 -4.26 -34.92
CA GLN A 145 4.25 -3.26 -35.89
C GLN A 145 3.30 -2.04 -35.88
N SER A 146 3.86 -0.85 -36.05
CA SER A 146 3.03 0.33 -36.30
C SER A 146 2.30 0.22 -37.62
N SER A 147 1.14 0.86 -37.74
CA SER A 147 0.35 0.92 -39.00
C SER A 147 1.17 1.47 -40.17
N THR A 148 2.14 2.33 -39.93
CA THR A 148 3.06 2.87 -40.93
C THR A 148 3.99 1.81 -41.53
N HIS A 149 4.46 0.85 -40.71
CA HIS A 149 5.28 -0.27 -41.16
C HIS A 149 4.44 -1.28 -41.97
N GLN A 150 3.18 -1.51 -41.57
CA GLN A 150 2.29 -2.41 -42.34
C GLN A 150 1.94 -1.86 -43.73
N ALA A 151 1.71 -0.54 -43.83
CA ALA A 151 1.44 0.10 -45.09
C ALA A 151 2.63 0.00 -46.09
N LEU A 152 3.88 0.00 -45.57
CA LEU A 152 5.07 -0.08 -46.43
C LEU A 152 5.27 -1.48 -47.04
N PHE A 153 4.81 -2.54 -46.37
CA PHE A 153 4.94 -3.92 -46.85
C PHE A 153 3.74 -4.41 -47.68
N MET A 154 2.58 -3.73 -47.62
CA MET A 154 1.38 -4.12 -48.33
C MET A 154 1.13 -3.27 -49.60
N GLY A 155 2.01 -2.33 -49.89
CA GLY A 155 1.88 -1.40 -51.05
C GLY A 155 2.95 -1.61 -52.13
N ALA A 156 3.47 -2.83 -52.31
CA ALA A 156 4.34 -3.18 -53.42
C ALA A 156 3.72 -4.28 -54.28
#